data_2857cd1f982b08f3e277b2e9251ebf80
#
_entry.id   2857cd1f982b08f3e277b2e9251ebf80
#
_cell.length_a   1.000
_cell.length_b   1.000
_cell.length_c   1.000
_cell.angle_alpha   90.00
_cell.angle_beta   90.00
_cell.angle_gamma   90.00
#
_symmetry.space_group_name_H-M   'P 1'
#
loop_
_entity.id
_entity.type
_entity.pdbx_description
1 polymer ?
#
loop_
_entity_poly.entity_id
_entity_poly.type
_entity_poly.pdbx_seq_one_letter_code
_entity_poly.pdbx_strand_id
1 'polypeptide(L)'
;DKPAKFQKDENCYCLKHSKKQQLQIPGIEQKPSFINKQKIQKLYEIADTHNIKYESKIKKIDLIKLINEYINNNYFQTIESKKACDVDLFNIGINIKIKFNKLFENEGKIDYVIIENQISTIATRMKTIQGMIVQYFIMSNLIVEHIEFISASNKLKDCDVKDKSKYSDRKKLGISKCLETITNDFRFSEHLDYFNKHKKQDDLSDSFLQGLWFLNNKKL
;
A
#
# COMPACT_ATOMS: atom_id res chain seq x y z
N ASP A 1 -18.46 -1.73 -0.74
CA ASP A 1 -18.26 -0.66 -1.72
C ASP A 1 -16.94 -0.86 -2.44
N LYS A 2 -16.94 -0.65 -3.77
CA LYS A 2 -15.72 -0.73 -4.58
C LYS A 2 -14.97 0.59 -4.47
N PRO A 3 -13.61 0.57 -4.42
CA PRO A 3 -12.82 1.78 -4.32
C PRO A 3 -13.07 2.71 -5.52
N ALA A 4 -13.05 4.02 -5.27
CA ALA A 4 -13.12 5.03 -6.31
C ALA A 4 -11.90 4.92 -7.24
N LYS A 5 -12.16 5.03 -8.56
CA LYS A 5 -11.12 4.99 -9.60
C LYS A 5 -11.07 6.27 -10.43
N PHE A 6 -12.13 7.05 -10.39
CA PHE A 6 -12.30 8.24 -11.20
C PHE A 6 -12.83 9.37 -10.34
N GLN A 7 -12.45 10.58 -10.72
CA GLN A 7 -12.89 11.81 -10.09
C GLN A 7 -13.39 12.80 -11.15
N LYS A 8 -14.41 13.56 -10.80
CA LYS A 8 -14.81 14.76 -11.53
C LYS A 8 -15.23 15.79 -10.50
N ASP A 9 -14.56 16.93 -10.53
CA ASP A 9 -14.69 17.97 -9.53
C ASP A 9 -14.50 17.39 -8.11
N GLU A 10 -15.44 17.57 -7.20
CA GLU A 10 -15.39 17.02 -5.83
C GLU A 10 -15.92 15.58 -5.72
N ASN A 11 -16.47 15.02 -6.79
CA ASN A 11 -17.12 13.72 -6.75
C ASN A 11 -16.20 12.59 -7.19
N CYS A 12 -16.21 11.49 -6.42
CA CYS A 12 -15.44 10.28 -6.71
C CYS A 12 -16.34 9.13 -7.15
N TYR A 13 -15.91 8.39 -8.17
CA TYR A 13 -16.71 7.33 -8.80
C TYR A 13 -15.93 6.01 -8.86
N CYS A 14 -16.57 4.90 -8.50
CA CYS A 14 -16.07 3.57 -8.85
C CYS A 14 -16.40 3.26 -10.32
N LEU A 15 -15.74 2.24 -10.90
CA LEU A 15 -15.93 1.84 -12.30
C LEU A 15 -17.41 1.55 -12.68
N LYS A 16 -18.24 1.07 -11.74
CA LYS A 16 -19.66 0.80 -12.00
C LYS A 16 -20.47 2.10 -12.07
N HIS A 17 -20.18 3.03 -11.17
CA HIS A 17 -20.91 4.31 -11.12
C HIS A 17 -20.43 5.29 -12.20
N SER A 18 -19.15 5.26 -12.61
CA SER A 18 -18.68 6.11 -13.72
C SER A 18 -19.35 5.77 -15.05
N LYS A 19 -19.65 4.48 -15.32
CA LYS A 19 -20.37 4.07 -16.53
C LYS A 19 -21.82 4.57 -16.63
N LYS A 20 -22.38 5.07 -15.54
CA LYS A 20 -23.75 5.62 -15.50
C LYS A 20 -23.79 7.13 -15.75
N GLN A 21 -22.65 7.77 -15.86
CA GLN A 21 -22.52 9.19 -16.10
C GLN A 21 -22.32 9.47 -17.60
N GLN A 22 -22.56 10.71 -18.01
CA GLN A 22 -22.35 11.16 -19.40
C GLN A 22 -20.88 11.32 -19.77
N LEU A 23 -19.97 11.42 -18.78
CA LEU A 23 -18.54 11.58 -18.99
C LEU A 23 -17.89 10.28 -19.46
N GLN A 24 -16.90 10.43 -20.34
CA GLN A 24 -16.14 9.31 -20.86
C GLN A 24 -15.05 8.85 -19.87
N ILE A 25 -14.77 7.53 -19.87
CA ILE A 25 -13.66 6.98 -19.08
C ILE A 25 -12.36 7.21 -19.87
N PRO A 26 -11.36 7.90 -19.30
CA PRO A 26 -10.13 8.20 -20.02
C PRO A 26 -9.29 6.94 -20.23
N GLY A 27 -8.74 6.79 -21.42
CA GLY A 27 -7.67 5.86 -21.73
C GLY A 27 -6.28 6.46 -21.46
N ILE A 28 -5.23 5.81 -21.97
CA ILE A 28 -3.84 6.29 -21.83
C ILE A 28 -3.63 7.59 -22.62
N GLU A 29 -4.25 7.70 -23.78
CA GLU A 29 -4.09 8.83 -24.71
C GLU A 29 -4.72 10.13 -24.20
N GLN A 30 -5.66 10.06 -23.29
CA GLN A 30 -6.30 11.20 -22.64
C GLN A 30 -5.55 11.69 -21.39
N LYS A 31 -4.45 11.05 -21.02
CA LYS A 31 -3.66 11.52 -19.87
C LYS A 31 -2.83 12.76 -20.24
N PRO A 32 -2.80 13.80 -19.39
CA PRO A 32 -1.97 14.99 -19.64
C PRO A 32 -0.48 14.64 -19.84
N SER A 33 0.01 13.61 -19.11
CA SER A 33 1.38 13.11 -19.26
C SER A 33 1.68 12.49 -20.64
N PHE A 34 0.66 11.98 -21.33
CA PHE A 34 0.78 11.50 -22.70
C PHE A 34 0.72 12.68 -23.67
N ILE A 35 -0.30 13.54 -23.58
CA ILE A 35 -0.51 14.70 -24.47
C ILE A 35 0.70 15.63 -24.50
N ASN A 36 1.25 15.98 -23.34
CA ASN A 36 2.38 16.91 -23.22
C ASN A 36 3.66 16.42 -23.91
N LYS A 37 3.81 15.10 -24.12
CA LYS A 37 4.98 14.49 -24.77
C LYS A 37 4.86 14.37 -26.27
N GLN A 38 3.67 14.60 -26.85
CA GLN A 38 3.43 14.37 -28.27
C GLN A 38 4.09 15.44 -29.16
N LYS A 39 4.44 15.04 -30.39
CA LYS A 39 4.81 15.97 -31.44
C LYS A 39 3.58 16.71 -31.93
N ILE A 40 3.78 17.90 -32.52
CA ILE A 40 2.68 18.76 -32.96
C ILE A 40 1.74 18.06 -33.96
N GLN A 41 2.29 17.25 -34.87
CA GLN A 41 1.50 16.48 -35.86
C GLN A 41 0.51 15.54 -35.15
N LYS A 42 0.96 14.82 -34.11
CA LYS A 42 0.10 13.93 -33.33
C LYS A 42 -0.95 14.69 -32.54
N LEU A 43 -0.65 15.91 -32.11
CA LEU A 43 -1.62 16.77 -31.43
C LEU A 43 -2.72 17.24 -32.39
N TYR A 44 -2.39 17.54 -33.66
CA TYR A 44 -3.41 17.82 -34.68
C TYR A 44 -4.34 16.61 -34.88
N GLU A 45 -3.78 15.41 -35.06
CA GLU A 45 -4.59 14.20 -35.22
C GLU A 45 -5.56 14.00 -34.04
N ILE A 46 -5.09 14.23 -32.81
CA ILE A 46 -5.92 14.14 -31.60
C ILE A 46 -7.02 15.20 -31.61
N ALA A 47 -6.69 16.44 -31.95
CA ALA A 47 -7.66 17.53 -32.02
C ALA A 47 -8.72 17.26 -33.09
N ASP A 48 -8.32 16.78 -34.26
CA ASP A 48 -9.22 16.43 -35.38
C ASP A 48 -10.13 15.26 -35.01
N THR A 49 -9.60 14.22 -34.34
CA THR A 49 -10.37 13.07 -33.86
C THR A 49 -11.50 13.49 -32.91
N HIS A 50 -11.25 14.50 -32.12
CA HIS A 50 -12.22 15.02 -31.14
C HIS A 50 -12.99 16.25 -31.62
N ASN A 51 -12.86 16.62 -32.90
CA ASN A 51 -13.49 17.81 -33.50
C ASN A 51 -13.19 19.12 -32.71
N ILE A 52 -11.98 19.24 -32.15
CA ILE A 52 -11.54 20.44 -31.44
C ILE A 52 -11.17 21.50 -32.48
N LYS A 53 -11.83 22.65 -32.45
CA LYS A 53 -11.53 23.75 -33.35
C LYS A 53 -10.27 24.47 -32.93
N TYR A 54 -9.34 24.70 -33.88
CA TYR A 54 -8.10 25.43 -33.63
C TYR A 54 -7.74 26.27 -34.87
N GLU A 55 -6.86 27.26 -34.67
CA GLU A 55 -6.38 28.10 -35.74
C GLU A 55 -5.27 27.40 -36.56
N SER A 56 -5.18 27.64 -37.87
CA SER A 56 -4.22 26.98 -38.79
C SER A 56 -2.74 27.17 -38.41
N LYS A 57 -2.40 28.19 -37.63
CA LYS A 57 -1.04 28.51 -37.14
C LYS A 57 -0.89 28.46 -35.64
N ILE A 58 -1.69 27.62 -34.98
CA ILE A 58 -1.64 27.49 -33.52
C ILE A 58 -0.27 27.00 -33.04
N LYS A 59 0.23 27.58 -31.93
CA LYS A 59 1.45 27.11 -31.28
C LYS A 59 1.18 25.79 -30.56
N LYS A 60 2.20 24.92 -30.49
CA LYS A 60 2.12 23.62 -29.79
C LYS A 60 1.54 23.74 -28.37
N ILE A 61 2.00 24.74 -27.61
CA ILE A 61 1.56 24.96 -26.22
C ILE A 61 0.07 25.25 -26.14
N ASP A 62 -0.45 26.06 -27.06
CA ASP A 62 -1.85 26.47 -27.05
C ASP A 62 -2.75 25.32 -27.54
N LEU A 63 -2.28 24.52 -28.50
CA LEU A 63 -2.97 23.30 -28.93
C LEU A 63 -3.05 22.28 -27.78
N ILE A 64 -1.98 22.09 -27.01
CA ILE A 64 -1.99 21.24 -25.79
C ILE A 64 -3.02 21.74 -24.77
N LYS A 65 -3.11 23.06 -24.56
CA LYS A 65 -4.11 23.63 -23.63
C LYS A 65 -5.53 23.32 -24.10
N LEU A 66 -5.83 23.54 -25.37
CA LEU A 66 -7.17 23.24 -25.93
C LEU A 66 -7.54 21.76 -25.80
N ILE A 67 -6.59 20.87 -26.10
CA ILE A 67 -6.83 19.41 -25.96
C ILE A 67 -7.07 19.05 -24.49
N ASN A 68 -6.24 19.56 -23.55
CA ASN A 68 -6.40 19.28 -22.13
C ASN A 68 -7.72 19.86 -21.57
N GLU A 69 -8.14 21.03 -22.03
CA GLU A 69 -9.43 21.62 -21.66
C GLU A 69 -10.60 20.77 -22.16
N TYR A 70 -10.54 20.32 -23.41
CA TYR A 70 -11.55 19.39 -23.95
C TYR A 70 -11.62 18.10 -23.13
N ILE A 71 -10.46 17.50 -22.80
CA ILE A 71 -10.37 16.29 -22.02
C ILE A 71 -10.95 16.53 -20.61
N ASN A 72 -10.58 17.63 -19.96
CA ASN A 72 -11.13 17.98 -18.66
C ASN A 72 -12.66 18.13 -18.66
N ASN A 73 -13.24 18.63 -19.74
CA ASN A 73 -14.68 18.83 -19.84
C ASN A 73 -15.44 17.52 -20.11
N ASN A 74 -14.87 16.62 -20.91
CA ASN A 74 -15.58 15.46 -21.45
C ASN A 74 -15.20 14.12 -20.80
N TYR A 75 -14.08 14.08 -20.06
CA TYR A 75 -13.58 12.86 -19.44
C TYR A 75 -13.49 12.98 -17.92
N PHE A 76 -13.56 11.83 -17.27
CA PHE A 76 -13.17 11.72 -15.87
C PHE A 76 -11.65 11.90 -15.71
N GLN A 77 -11.25 12.35 -14.55
CA GLN A 77 -9.85 12.25 -14.11
C GLN A 77 -9.64 10.89 -13.42
N THR A 78 -8.55 10.20 -13.74
CA THR A 78 -8.18 8.96 -13.05
C THR A 78 -7.62 9.27 -11.68
N ILE A 79 -8.16 8.64 -10.63
CA ILE A 79 -7.54 8.66 -9.32
C ILE A 79 -6.36 7.70 -9.35
N GLU A 80 -5.14 8.23 -9.38
CA GLU A 80 -3.93 7.41 -9.30
C GLU A 80 -3.76 6.93 -7.85
N SER A 81 -3.85 5.63 -7.63
CA SER A 81 -3.47 5.05 -6.34
C SER A 81 -1.95 5.16 -6.21
N LYS A 82 -1.48 5.98 -5.29
CA LYS A 82 -0.06 6.03 -4.94
C LYS A 82 0.37 4.65 -4.46
N LYS A 83 1.38 4.07 -5.09
CA LYS A 83 2.00 2.85 -4.58
C LYS A 83 2.75 3.16 -3.29
N ALA A 84 2.90 2.19 -2.41
CA ALA A 84 3.63 2.38 -1.16
C ALA A 84 5.08 2.87 -1.38
N CYS A 85 5.70 2.48 -2.52
CA CYS A 85 7.03 2.96 -2.91
C CYS A 85 7.07 4.46 -3.28
N ASP A 86 5.94 5.05 -3.69
CA ASP A 86 5.87 6.45 -4.13
C ASP A 86 5.58 7.43 -2.97
N VAL A 87 5.24 6.89 -1.80
CA VAL A 87 5.04 7.71 -0.59
C VAL A 87 6.40 8.06 0.00
N ASP A 88 6.72 9.33 0.16
CA ASP A 88 7.99 9.75 0.74
C ASP A 88 8.14 9.31 2.22
N LEU A 89 9.38 9.21 2.68
CA LEU A 89 9.69 8.73 4.04
C LEU A 89 9.20 9.68 5.13
N PHE A 90 9.13 10.98 4.86
CA PHE A 90 8.62 11.96 5.81
C PHE A 90 7.13 11.71 6.11
N ASN A 91 6.32 11.54 5.07
CA ASN A 91 4.90 11.19 5.22
C ASN A 91 4.70 9.82 5.87
N ILE A 92 5.59 8.84 5.61
CA ILE A 92 5.57 7.56 6.33
C ILE A 92 5.81 7.77 7.82
N GLY A 93 6.80 8.58 8.20
CA GLY A 93 7.11 8.90 9.60
C GLY A 93 5.92 9.56 10.32
N ILE A 94 5.30 10.55 9.68
CA ILE A 94 4.07 11.19 10.20
C ILE A 94 2.96 10.15 10.40
N ASN A 95 2.74 9.29 9.42
CA ASN A 95 1.71 8.26 9.48
C ASN A 95 1.98 7.21 10.57
N ILE A 96 3.25 6.82 10.79
CA ILE A 96 3.64 5.94 11.90
C ILE A 96 3.19 6.59 13.21
N LYS A 97 3.57 7.85 13.46
CA LYS A 97 3.18 8.57 14.67
C LYS A 97 1.67 8.60 14.87
N ILE A 98 0.92 9.02 13.85
CA ILE A 98 -0.55 9.15 13.95
C ILE A 98 -1.22 7.79 14.20
N LYS A 99 -0.82 6.77 13.42
CA LYS A 99 -1.45 5.45 13.48
C LYS A 99 -1.09 4.70 14.76
N PHE A 100 0.16 4.79 15.19
CA PHE A 100 0.62 4.12 16.41
C PHE A 100 0.08 4.81 17.66
N ASN A 101 0.00 6.14 17.69
CA ASN A 101 -0.67 6.84 18.80
C ASN A 101 -2.11 6.36 18.98
N LYS A 102 -2.84 6.19 17.84
CA LYS A 102 -4.21 5.67 17.89
C LYS A 102 -4.26 4.19 18.28
N LEU A 103 -3.30 3.38 17.80
CA LEU A 103 -3.25 1.94 18.07
C LEU A 103 -2.99 1.66 19.56
N PHE A 104 -2.08 2.42 20.15
CA PHE A 104 -1.63 2.25 21.53
C PHE A 104 -2.24 3.26 22.52
N GLU A 105 -3.36 3.91 22.13
CA GLU A 105 -4.00 4.97 22.93
C GLU A 105 -4.36 4.51 24.35
N ASN A 106 -4.73 3.24 24.50
CA ASN A 106 -5.14 2.66 25.78
C ASN A 106 -4.05 1.79 26.42
N GLU A 107 -2.86 1.72 25.83
CA GLU A 107 -1.75 0.93 26.33
C GLU A 107 -0.82 1.80 27.17
N GLY A 108 -0.61 1.43 28.42
CA GLY A 108 0.32 2.14 29.32
C GLY A 108 1.72 1.54 29.32
N LYS A 109 1.83 0.21 29.18
CA LYS A 109 3.08 -0.54 29.26
C LYS A 109 3.12 -1.63 28.19
N ILE A 110 4.31 -1.77 27.59
CA ILE A 110 4.62 -2.84 26.63
C ILE A 110 5.93 -3.49 27.09
N ASP A 111 5.90 -4.79 27.41
CA ASP A 111 7.09 -5.49 27.88
C ASP A 111 8.09 -5.69 26.74
N TYR A 112 7.63 -6.11 25.56
CA TYR A 112 8.48 -6.35 24.39
C TYR A 112 7.90 -5.78 23.11
N VAL A 113 8.70 -5.03 22.38
CA VAL A 113 8.49 -4.67 20.99
C VAL A 113 9.46 -5.48 20.13
N ILE A 114 8.95 -6.39 19.33
CA ILE A 114 9.75 -7.17 18.40
C ILE A 114 9.58 -6.67 16.99
N ILE A 115 10.69 -6.51 16.27
CA ILE A 115 10.70 -5.93 14.92
C ILE A 115 11.50 -6.85 14.01
N GLU A 116 10.94 -7.21 12.84
CA GLU A 116 11.69 -8.00 11.86
C GLU A 116 12.93 -7.25 11.37
N ASN A 117 14.10 -7.88 11.50
CA ASN A 117 15.35 -7.28 11.09
C ASN A 117 15.49 -7.26 9.55
N GLN A 118 15.68 -6.09 8.99
CA GLN A 118 15.89 -5.87 7.57
C GLN A 118 17.39 -5.97 7.23
N ILE A 119 17.83 -7.13 6.77
CA ILE A 119 19.27 -7.44 6.61
C ILE A 119 19.82 -6.95 5.26
N SER A 120 18.99 -6.83 4.22
CA SER A 120 19.45 -6.54 2.86
C SER A 120 19.98 -5.10 2.71
N THR A 121 21.15 -4.96 2.09
CA THR A 121 21.72 -3.66 1.67
C THR A 121 20.84 -2.95 0.63
N ILE A 122 20.04 -3.71 -0.13
CA ILE A 122 19.09 -3.18 -1.13
C ILE A 122 17.81 -2.62 -0.46
N ALA A 123 17.52 -3.05 0.75
CA ALA A 123 16.31 -2.66 1.49
C ALA A 123 16.50 -1.36 2.31
N THR A 124 17.30 -0.40 1.83
CA THR A 124 17.58 0.87 2.54
C THR A 124 16.31 1.56 3.04
N ARG A 125 15.28 1.63 2.21
CA ARG A 125 13.98 2.20 2.59
C ARG A 125 13.32 1.44 3.75
N MET A 126 13.34 0.12 3.74
CA MET A 126 12.77 -0.71 4.81
C MET A 126 13.57 -0.59 6.10
N LYS A 127 14.90 -0.48 6.02
CA LYS A 127 15.74 -0.18 7.19
C LYS A 127 15.43 1.18 7.80
N THR A 128 15.20 2.20 6.97
CA THR A 128 14.79 3.53 7.46
C THR A 128 13.44 3.45 8.18
N ILE A 129 12.46 2.75 7.61
CA ILE A 129 11.15 2.55 8.24
C ILE A 129 11.29 1.77 9.55
N GLN A 130 12.11 0.73 9.58
CA GLN A 130 12.46 -0.01 10.79
C GLN A 130 13.02 0.92 11.88
N GLY A 131 13.97 1.79 11.53
CA GLY A 131 14.52 2.80 12.44
C GLY A 131 13.46 3.80 12.93
N MET A 132 12.57 4.25 12.05
CA MET A 132 11.46 5.14 12.43
C MET A 132 10.49 4.48 13.43
N ILE A 133 10.22 3.19 13.27
CA ILE A 133 9.38 2.43 14.19
C ILE A 133 10.05 2.33 15.57
N VAL A 134 11.33 1.98 15.62
CA VAL A 134 12.10 1.96 16.87
C VAL A 134 12.08 3.33 17.54
N GLN A 135 12.38 4.38 16.77
CA GLN A 135 12.41 5.74 17.28
C GLN A 135 11.06 6.19 17.84
N TYR A 136 9.94 5.75 17.21
CA TYR A 136 8.63 6.02 17.75
C TYR A 136 8.46 5.45 19.17
N PHE A 137 8.83 4.20 19.40
CA PHE A 137 8.71 3.58 20.73
C PHE A 137 9.64 4.20 21.76
N ILE A 138 10.86 4.62 21.36
CA ILE A 138 11.80 5.32 22.25
C ILE A 138 11.25 6.70 22.69
N MET A 139 10.57 7.40 21.79
CA MET A 139 10.09 8.78 22.02
C MET A 139 8.61 8.87 22.41
N SER A 140 7.87 7.76 22.40
CA SER A 140 6.47 7.73 22.81
C SER A 140 6.34 7.85 24.34
N ASN A 141 5.14 8.18 24.80
CA ASN A 141 4.84 8.17 26.23
C ASN A 141 4.57 6.74 26.77
N LEU A 142 4.69 5.70 25.92
CA LEU A 142 4.56 4.30 26.28
C LEU A 142 5.78 3.87 27.12
N ILE A 143 5.55 3.12 28.16
CA ILE A 143 6.62 2.44 28.89
C ILE A 143 6.96 1.17 28.11
N VAL A 144 8.09 1.16 27.43
CA VAL A 144 8.58 0.00 26.68
C VAL A 144 9.82 -0.54 27.39
N GLU A 145 9.77 -1.79 27.86
CA GLU A 145 10.91 -2.38 28.58
C GLU A 145 12.00 -2.89 27.64
N HIS A 146 11.60 -3.55 26.55
CA HIS A 146 12.55 -4.14 25.62
C HIS A 146 12.15 -3.89 24.15
N ILE A 147 13.13 -3.58 23.30
CA ILE A 147 12.99 -3.52 21.85
C ILE A 147 14.00 -4.47 21.24
N GLU A 148 13.55 -5.50 20.53
CA GLU A 148 14.41 -6.51 19.94
C GLU A 148 14.20 -6.65 18.43
N PHE A 149 15.32 -6.79 17.71
CA PHE A 149 15.31 -7.16 16.29
C PHE A 149 15.36 -8.68 16.15
N ILE A 150 14.41 -9.24 15.41
CA ILE A 150 14.33 -10.69 15.22
C ILE A 150 14.47 -11.07 13.74
N SER A 151 14.99 -12.26 13.48
CA SER A 151 15.16 -12.74 12.10
C SER A 151 13.82 -13.16 11.49
N ALA A 152 13.58 -12.80 10.22
CA ALA A 152 12.45 -13.26 9.44
C ALA A 152 12.36 -14.80 9.33
N SER A 153 13.46 -15.53 9.48
CA SER A 153 13.49 -16.99 9.45
C SER A 153 12.83 -17.66 10.65
N ASN A 154 12.69 -16.93 11.77
CA ASN A 154 12.18 -17.51 13.02
C ASN A 154 10.73 -17.97 12.94
N LYS A 155 9.89 -17.27 12.17
CA LYS A 155 8.45 -17.56 12.02
C LYS A 155 8.10 -18.96 11.50
N LEU A 156 9.03 -19.62 10.81
CA LEU A 156 8.84 -20.98 10.25
C LEU A 156 9.88 -21.96 10.77
N LYS A 157 10.56 -21.66 11.86
CA LYS A 157 11.67 -22.48 12.38
C LYS A 157 11.21 -23.87 12.82
N ASP A 158 9.99 -23.97 13.29
CA ASP A 158 9.37 -25.22 13.74
C ASP A 158 8.58 -25.94 12.61
N CYS A 159 8.73 -25.46 11.36
CA CYS A 159 8.09 -26.07 10.20
C CYS A 159 9.13 -26.78 9.35
N ASP A 160 8.78 -27.97 8.79
CA ASP A 160 9.59 -28.68 7.81
C ASP A 160 9.63 -27.91 6.47
N VAL A 161 10.39 -26.83 6.44
CA VAL A 161 10.63 -26.05 5.23
C VAL A 161 11.73 -26.73 4.42
N LYS A 162 11.40 -27.28 3.25
CA LYS A 162 12.41 -27.81 2.33
C LYS A 162 13.35 -26.67 1.93
N ASP A 163 14.66 -26.87 2.03
CA ASP A 163 15.72 -25.88 1.79
C ASP A 163 15.60 -25.11 0.45
N LYS A 164 14.93 -25.69 -0.54
CA LYS A 164 14.71 -25.10 -1.88
C LYS A 164 13.28 -24.60 -2.12
N SER A 165 12.48 -24.36 -1.07
CA SER A 165 11.11 -23.87 -1.23
C SER A 165 11.07 -22.47 -1.84
N LYS A 166 10.17 -22.25 -2.82
CA LYS A 166 9.95 -20.92 -3.41
C LYS A 166 9.36 -19.96 -2.37
N TYR A 167 9.60 -18.67 -2.57
CA TYR A 167 9.04 -17.63 -1.70
C TYR A 167 7.52 -17.71 -1.56
N SER A 168 6.81 -18.01 -2.67
CA SER A 168 5.36 -18.21 -2.66
C SER A 168 4.90 -19.37 -1.77
N ASP A 169 5.69 -20.45 -1.71
CA ASP A 169 5.32 -21.64 -0.94
C ASP A 169 5.53 -21.40 0.55
N ARG A 170 6.58 -20.65 0.91
CA ARG A 170 6.81 -20.21 2.28
C ARG A 170 5.70 -19.29 2.78
N LYS A 171 5.18 -18.39 1.93
CA LYS A 171 4.02 -17.56 2.28
C LYS A 171 2.76 -18.39 2.53
N LYS A 172 2.47 -19.36 1.66
CA LYS A 172 1.32 -20.25 1.82
C LYS A 172 1.44 -21.08 3.11
N LEU A 173 2.64 -21.60 3.39
CA LEU A 173 2.92 -22.35 4.60
C LEU A 173 2.70 -21.49 5.86
N GLY A 174 3.17 -20.24 5.86
CA GLY A 174 2.94 -19.30 6.95
C GLY A 174 1.46 -19.07 7.21
N ILE A 175 0.67 -18.81 6.15
CA ILE A 175 -0.78 -18.64 6.26
C ILE A 175 -1.45 -19.89 6.82
N SER A 176 -1.09 -21.08 6.30
CA SER A 176 -1.65 -22.36 6.76
C SER A 176 -1.33 -22.62 8.23
N LYS A 177 -0.08 -22.37 8.65
CA LYS A 177 0.35 -22.58 10.05
C LYS A 177 -0.31 -21.61 11.01
N CYS A 178 -0.42 -20.35 10.61
CA CYS A 178 -1.13 -19.34 11.39
C CYS A 178 -2.60 -19.73 11.58
N LEU A 179 -3.28 -20.12 10.49
CA LEU A 179 -4.68 -20.56 10.53
C LEU A 179 -4.87 -21.80 11.42
N GLU A 180 -3.99 -22.79 11.29
CA GLU A 180 -3.98 -23.99 12.16
C GLU A 180 -3.86 -23.61 13.63
N THR A 181 -2.93 -22.71 13.97
CA THR A 181 -2.72 -22.27 15.35
C THR A 181 -3.93 -21.52 15.91
N ILE A 182 -4.46 -20.55 15.13
CA ILE A 182 -5.65 -19.77 15.57
C ILE A 182 -6.87 -20.68 15.75
N THR A 183 -7.00 -21.72 14.92
CA THR A 183 -8.14 -22.65 14.99
C THR A 183 -8.05 -23.59 16.22
N ASN A 184 -6.84 -24.07 16.52
CA ASN A 184 -6.64 -25.10 17.53
C ASN A 184 -6.37 -24.57 18.94
N ASP A 185 -5.92 -23.30 19.06
CA ASP A 185 -5.63 -22.68 20.34
C ASP A 185 -6.74 -21.70 20.72
N PHE A 186 -7.46 -22.03 21.79
CA PHE A 186 -8.61 -21.25 22.29
C PHE A 186 -8.26 -19.79 22.60
N ARG A 187 -7.01 -19.50 22.95
CA ARG A 187 -6.52 -18.14 23.25
C ARG A 187 -6.64 -17.20 22.04
N PHE A 188 -6.63 -17.75 20.83
CA PHE A 188 -6.62 -16.98 19.58
C PHE A 188 -7.87 -17.18 18.74
N SER A 189 -8.79 -18.06 19.13
CA SER A 189 -9.96 -18.45 18.34
C SER A 189 -10.89 -17.29 17.99
N GLU A 190 -10.97 -16.24 18.81
CA GLU A 190 -11.75 -15.04 18.54
C GLU A 190 -11.26 -14.26 17.33
N HIS A 191 -9.98 -14.42 16.95
CA HIS A 191 -9.37 -13.74 15.81
C HIS A 191 -9.57 -14.46 14.46
N LEU A 192 -10.17 -15.66 14.45
CA LEU A 192 -10.34 -16.48 13.25
C LEU A 192 -11.13 -15.77 12.15
N ASP A 193 -12.24 -15.16 12.52
CA ASP A 193 -13.09 -14.41 11.58
C ASP A 193 -12.38 -13.19 10.99
N TYR A 194 -11.63 -12.46 11.80
CA TYR A 194 -10.82 -11.33 11.36
C TYR A 194 -9.75 -11.79 10.39
N PHE A 195 -9.00 -12.85 10.72
CA PHE A 195 -7.95 -13.41 9.89
C PHE A 195 -8.49 -13.86 8.52
N ASN A 196 -9.60 -14.60 8.50
CA ASN A 196 -10.20 -15.12 7.26
C ASN A 196 -10.71 -14.01 6.32
N LYS A 197 -11.21 -12.91 6.87
CA LYS A 197 -11.72 -11.76 6.09
C LYS A 197 -10.62 -10.79 5.65
N HIS A 198 -9.42 -10.90 6.20
CA HIS A 198 -8.34 -9.95 5.94
C HIS A 198 -7.65 -10.22 4.59
N LYS A 199 -7.43 -9.16 3.80
CA LYS A 199 -6.83 -9.26 2.45
C LYS A 199 -5.34 -9.59 2.46
N LYS A 200 -4.65 -9.30 3.56
CA LYS A 200 -3.21 -9.45 3.75
C LYS A 200 -2.92 -10.49 4.82
N GLN A 201 -3.42 -11.72 4.59
CA GLN A 201 -3.22 -12.84 5.52
C GLN A 201 -1.73 -13.20 5.68
N ASP A 202 -0.93 -13.00 4.64
CA ASP A 202 0.52 -13.20 4.68
C ASP A 202 1.22 -12.28 5.69
N ASP A 203 0.88 -10.98 5.69
CA ASP A 203 1.47 -10.01 6.61
C ASP A 203 1.01 -10.28 8.07
N LEU A 204 -0.26 -10.66 8.27
CA LEU A 204 -0.77 -11.05 9.59
C LEU A 204 -0.11 -12.33 10.10
N SER A 205 0.04 -13.33 9.25
CA SER A 205 0.71 -14.60 9.60
C SER A 205 2.15 -14.38 10.00
N ASP A 206 2.87 -13.54 9.27
CA ASP A 206 4.27 -13.24 9.52
C ASP A 206 4.46 -12.61 10.91
N SER A 207 3.64 -11.62 11.26
CA SER A 207 3.73 -10.95 12.57
C SER A 207 3.29 -11.89 13.71
N PHE A 208 2.19 -12.62 13.55
CA PHE A 208 1.68 -13.53 14.56
C PHE A 208 2.65 -14.68 14.87
N LEU A 209 3.17 -15.36 13.82
CA LEU A 209 4.10 -16.47 14.01
C LEU A 209 5.44 -16.03 14.57
N GLN A 210 5.91 -14.83 14.25
CA GLN A 210 7.11 -14.27 14.87
C GLN A 210 6.90 -13.98 16.35
N GLY A 211 5.74 -13.42 16.73
CA GLY A 211 5.35 -13.19 18.12
C GLY A 211 5.28 -14.50 18.90
N LEU A 212 4.59 -15.49 18.36
CA LEU A 212 4.44 -16.81 18.98
C LEU A 212 5.80 -17.50 19.18
N TRP A 213 6.66 -17.50 18.14
CA TRP A 213 8.01 -18.03 18.24
C TRP A 213 8.81 -17.32 19.36
N PHE A 214 8.71 -15.99 19.43
CA PHE A 214 9.41 -15.21 20.44
C PHE A 214 8.98 -15.60 21.86
N LEU A 215 7.69 -15.65 22.12
CA LEU A 215 7.14 -16.04 23.42
C LEU A 215 7.61 -17.45 23.84
N ASN A 216 7.54 -18.41 22.92
CA ASN A 216 7.97 -19.79 23.18
C ASN A 216 9.47 -19.89 23.47
N ASN A 217 10.31 -19.09 22.80
CA ASN A 217 11.77 -19.14 22.98
C ASN A 217 12.27 -18.35 24.20
N LYS A 218 11.59 -17.28 24.58
CA LYS A 218 11.91 -16.54 25.81
C LYS A 218 11.34 -17.20 27.07
N LYS A 219 10.45 -18.22 26.93
CA LYS A 219 9.73 -18.85 28.04
C LYS A 219 8.94 -17.83 28.88
N LEU A 220 8.31 -16.88 28.19
CA LEU A 220 7.46 -15.85 28.76
C LEU A 220 6.01 -16.35 28.91
#